data_3d02fe030c3a6117e034976541cdbf23
#
_entry.id   3d02fe030c3a6117e034976541cdbf23
#
_cell.length_a   1.000
_cell.length_b   1.000
_cell.length_c   1.000
_cell.angle_alpha   90.00
_cell.angle_beta   90.00
_cell.angle_gamma   90.00
#
_symmetry.space_group_name_H-M   'P 1'
#
loop_
_entity.id
_entity.type
_entity.pdbx_description
1 polymer ?
#
loop_
_entity_poly.entity_id
_entity_poly.type
_entity_poly.pdbx_seq_one_letter_code
_entity_poly.pdbx_strand_id
1 'polypeptide(L)'
;MSMVQDFIQPPKHQNVLISFYSGQTRDSEGRWLSDILNWTDETLEYEHSFIQWLFPLLEFSMVNPNAPLINRDVFAAFHTSPELMARLKKSFIRMLGFYGFQLTDVVDEKGLPVVRLLILFPLFLSHLYVSDLLKDCQEPCFQTQK
;
A
#
# COMPACT_ATOMS: atom_id res chain seq x y z
N MET A 1 20.63 38.97 26.66
CA MET A 1 19.99 37.67 26.82
C MET A 1 19.18 37.42 25.58
N SER A 2 19.78 36.70 24.63
CA SER A 2 19.16 36.40 23.36
C SER A 2 18.63 34.98 23.46
N MET A 3 17.30 34.84 23.45
CA MET A 3 16.66 33.53 23.35
C MET A 3 16.82 33.06 21.90
N VAL A 4 17.71 32.13 21.70
CA VAL A 4 17.80 31.37 20.46
C VAL A 4 16.59 30.43 20.43
N GLN A 5 15.60 30.80 19.66
CA GLN A 5 14.50 29.92 19.32
C GLN A 5 15.07 28.84 18.40
N ASP A 6 15.35 27.68 18.97
CA ASP A 6 15.64 26.49 18.18
C ASP A 6 14.41 26.23 17.30
N PHE A 7 14.48 26.68 16.07
CA PHE A 7 13.63 26.21 14.99
C PHE A 7 13.95 24.72 14.81
N ILE A 8 13.14 23.87 15.42
CA ILE A 8 13.09 22.46 15.06
C ILE A 8 12.68 22.42 13.58
N GLN A 9 13.67 22.34 12.72
CA GLN A 9 13.42 22.06 11.31
C GLN A 9 12.71 20.71 11.23
N PRO A 10 11.57 20.61 10.52
CA PRO A 10 10.97 19.30 10.30
C PRO A 10 12.02 18.41 9.63
N PRO A 11 12.10 17.13 10.02
CA PRO A 11 13.09 16.22 9.48
C PRO A 11 13.01 16.25 7.96
N LYS A 12 14.16 16.46 7.31
CA LYS A 12 14.33 16.49 5.86
C LYS A 12 13.56 15.32 5.25
N HIS A 13 12.50 15.66 4.49
CA HIS A 13 11.77 14.74 3.62
C HIS A 13 11.26 13.46 4.29
N GLN A 14 10.40 13.61 5.30
CA GLN A 14 9.53 12.50 5.68
C GLN A 14 8.66 12.24 4.45
N ASN A 15 8.90 11.12 3.77
CA ASN A 15 8.16 10.79 2.56
C ASN A 15 6.68 10.71 2.91
N VAL A 16 5.84 11.40 2.14
CA VAL A 16 4.40 11.51 2.38
C VAL A 16 3.74 10.14 2.55
N LEU A 17 4.22 9.14 1.83
CA LEU A 17 3.72 7.77 1.91
C LEU A 17 4.02 7.12 3.27
N ILE A 18 5.24 7.30 3.80
CA ILE A 18 5.60 6.81 5.13
C ILE A 18 4.71 7.48 6.18
N SER A 19 4.52 8.79 6.08
CA SER A 19 3.64 9.54 6.99
C SER A 19 2.17 9.11 6.91
N PHE A 20 1.68 8.84 5.70
CA PHE A 20 0.34 8.31 5.49
C PHE A 20 0.18 6.92 6.14
N TYR A 21 1.09 6.01 5.87
CA TYR A 21 1.07 4.68 6.46
C TYR A 21 1.30 4.68 7.98
N SER A 22 2.05 5.65 8.50
CA SER A 22 2.21 5.84 9.96
C SER A 22 1.00 6.50 10.62
N GLY A 23 0.00 6.94 9.86
CA GLY A 23 -1.17 7.63 10.37
C GLY A 23 -0.87 9.06 10.87
N GLN A 24 0.14 9.69 10.31
CA GLN A 24 0.55 11.06 10.64
C GLN A 24 -0.01 12.10 9.66
N THR A 25 -0.32 11.66 8.42
CA THR A 25 -0.90 12.52 7.40
C THR A 25 -2.05 11.82 6.69
N ARG A 26 -2.86 12.63 6.02
CA ARG A 26 -3.92 12.18 5.12
C ARG A 26 -3.38 12.07 3.70
N ASP A 27 -4.12 11.38 2.85
CA ASP A 27 -3.86 11.37 1.41
C ASP A 27 -4.21 12.72 0.74
N SER A 28 -4.05 12.82 -0.57
CA SER A 28 -4.34 14.04 -1.34
C SER A 28 -5.81 14.48 -1.30
N GLU A 29 -6.72 13.61 -0.90
CA GLU A 29 -8.15 13.88 -0.79
C GLU A 29 -8.62 14.00 0.67
N GLY A 30 -7.68 14.05 1.61
CA GLY A 30 -7.96 14.28 3.03
C GLY A 30 -8.41 13.04 3.80
N ARG A 31 -8.11 11.83 3.31
CA ARG A 31 -8.52 10.56 3.92
C ARG A 31 -7.38 9.94 4.72
N TRP A 32 -7.68 9.33 5.85
CA TRP A 32 -6.73 8.51 6.58
C TRP A 32 -6.66 7.09 6.01
N LEU A 33 -5.53 6.42 6.16
CA LEU A 33 -5.40 4.99 5.85
C LEU A 33 -6.49 4.17 6.54
N SER A 34 -6.78 4.48 7.82
CA SER A 34 -7.84 3.81 8.58
C SER A 34 -9.23 3.96 7.97
N ASP A 35 -9.54 5.13 7.41
CA ASP A 35 -10.82 5.39 6.79
C ASP A 35 -11.00 4.49 5.56
N ILE A 36 -10.00 4.48 4.69
CA ILE A 36 -9.99 3.65 3.47
C ILE A 36 -10.14 2.16 3.80
N LEU A 37 -9.42 1.68 4.80
CA LEU A 37 -9.48 0.26 5.19
C LEU A 37 -10.81 -0.16 5.82
N ASN A 38 -11.59 0.79 6.32
CA ASN A 38 -12.91 0.56 6.91
C ASN A 38 -14.07 0.81 5.94
N TRP A 39 -13.80 1.24 4.71
CA TRP A 39 -14.85 1.46 3.71
C TRP A 39 -15.57 0.17 3.36
N THR A 40 -16.83 0.30 2.96
CA THR A 40 -17.60 -0.79 2.36
C THR A 40 -17.05 -1.13 0.97
N ASP A 41 -17.38 -2.31 0.47
CA ASP A 41 -16.98 -2.69 -0.89
C ASP A 41 -17.62 -1.78 -1.95
N GLU A 42 -18.84 -1.29 -1.70
CA GLU A 42 -19.49 -0.31 -2.54
C GLU A 42 -18.70 1.01 -2.63
N THR A 43 -18.18 1.50 -1.50
CA THR A 43 -17.36 2.71 -1.47
C THR A 43 -16.04 2.49 -2.21
N LEU A 44 -15.40 1.34 -2.04
CA LEU A 44 -14.17 1.00 -2.77
C LEU A 44 -14.39 0.89 -4.28
N GLU A 45 -15.59 0.48 -4.72
CA GLU A 45 -15.95 0.39 -6.14
C GLU A 45 -16.14 1.77 -6.78
N TYR A 46 -16.65 2.75 -6.03
CA TYR A 46 -16.85 4.11 -6.56
C TYR A 46 -15.58 4.96 -6.48
N GLU A 47 -14.79 4.77 -5.46
CA GLU A 47 -13.57 5.54 -5.23
C GLU A 47 -12.37 4.83 -5.88
N HIS A 48 -11.61 5.53 -6.72
CA HIS A 48 -10.48 4.91 -7.42
C HIS A 48 -9.13 5.54 -7.08
N SER A 49 -9.13 6.80 -6.62
CA SER A 49 -7.90 7.57 -6.38
C SER A 49 -7.06 7.06 -5.21
N PHE A 50 -7.64 6.26 -4.30
CA PHE A 50 -6.96 5.72 -3.12
C PHE A 50 -5.98 4.59 -3.43
N ILE A 51 -6.17 3.87 -4.53
CA ILE A 51 -5.41 2.63 -4.79
C ILE A 51 -3.90 2.88 -4.88
N GLN A 52 -3.49 3.99 -5.47
CA GLN A 52 -2.08 4.36 -5.59
C GLN A 52 -1.49 4.92 -4.29
N TRP A 53 -2.32 5.25 -3.31
CA TRP A 53 -1.88 5.54 -1.95
C TRP A 53 -1.66 4.27 -1.14
N LEU A 54 -2.44 3.21 -1.41
CA LEU A 54 -2.21 1.89 -0.82
C LEU A 54 -1.04 1.16 -1.51
N PHE A 55 -0.95 1.25 -2.84
CA PHE A 55 0.04 0.53 -3.65
C PHE A 55 0.66 1.49 -4.66
N PRO A 56 1.62 2.31 -4.23
CA PRO A 56 2.23 3.32 -5.08
C PRO A 56 3.08 2.71 -6.18
N LEU A 57 3.13 3.39 -7.31
CA LEU A 57 3.93 2.99 -8.47
C LEU A 57 5.31 3.64 -8.42
N LEU A 58 6.24 3.08 -9.22
CA LEU A 58 7.56 3.68 -9.46
C LEU A 58 7.49 4.85 -10.42
N GLU A 59 6.46 4.88 -11.28
CA GLU A 59 6.30 5.83 -12.36
C GLU A 59 5.12 6.76 -12.12
N PHE A 60 5.23 7.95 -12.67
CA PHE A 60 4.18 8.96 -12.59
C PHE A 60 2.91 8.50 -13.31
N SER A 61 1.78 8.64 -12.64
CA SER A 61 0.47 8.34 -13.21
C SER A 61 -0.16 9.57 -13.83
N MET A 62 -0.46 9.53 -15.12
CA MET A 62 -1.21 10.59 -15.78
C MET A 62 -2.67 10.69 -15.33
N VAL A 63 -3.22 9.58 -14.82
CA VAL A 63 -4.61 9.50 -14.35
C VAL A 63 -4.75 10.07 -12.94
N ASN A 64 -3.73 9.88 -12.10
CA ASN A 64 -3.70 10.40 -10.74
C ASN A 64 -2.35 11.11 -10.47
N PRO A 65 -2.23 12.37 -10.90
CA PRO A 65 -0.97 13.11 -10.79
C PRO A 65 -0.56 13.43 -9.34
N ASN A 66 -1.49 13.32 -8.39
CA ASN A 66 -1.24 13.55 -6.96
C ASN A 66 -0.89 12.26 -6.20
N ALA A 67 -0.82 11.14 -6.89
CA ALA A 67 -0.42 9.88 -6.29
C ALA A 67 1.05 9.93 -5.83
N PRO A 68 1.37 9.40 -4.65
CA PRO A 68 2.74 9.30 -4.21
C PRO A 68 3.51 8.28 -5.04
N LEU A 69 4.81 8.53 -5.22
CA LEU A 69 5.71 7.58 -5.86
C LEU A 69 6.50 6.81 -4.81
N ILE A 70 6.72 5.53 -5.08
CA ILE A 70 7.66 4.74 -4.30
C ILE A 70 9.09 5.06 -4.75
N ASN A 71 10.01 5.13 -3.80
CA ASN A 71 11.44 5.27 -4.05
C ASN A 71 12.22 4.33 -3.11
N ARG A 72 13.55 4.32 -3.25
CA ARG A 72 14.41 3.45 -2.45
C ARG A 72 14.29 3.69 -0.95
N ASP A 73 14.10 4.94 -0.53
CA ASP A 73 14.02 5.29 0.89
C ASP A 73 12.69 4.80 1.49
N VAL A 74 11.59 4.92 0.73
CA VAL A 74 10.29 4.35 1.10
C VAL A 74 10.39 2.83 1.21
N PHE A 75 10.95 2.19 0.20
CA PHE A 75 11.13 0.74 0.21
C PHE A 75 11.94 0.27 1.42
N ALA A 76 13.08 0.93 1.70
CA ALA A 76 13.91 0.62 2.85
C ALA A 76 13.16 0.83 4.18
N ALA A 77 12.38 1.91 4.30
CA ALA A 77 11.59 2.19 5.50
C ALA A 77 10.53 1.11 5.75
N PHE A 78 9.82 0.68 4.71
CA PHE A 78 8.84 -0.41 4.84
C PHE A 78 9.52 -1.72 5.20
N HIS A 79 10.66 -2.03 4.59
CA HIS A 79 11.39 -3.27 4.85
C HIS A 79 11.95 -3.35 6.28
N THR A 80 12.33 -2.21 6.85
CA THR A 80 12.94 -2.14 8.19
C THR A 80 11.94 -1.89 9.32
N SER A 81 10.70 -1.45 9.01
CA SER A 81 9.68 -1.14 9.99
C SER A 81 8.59 -2.22 10.04
N PRO A 82 8.54 -3.05 11.10
CA PRO A 82 7.47 -4.04 11.27
C PRO A 82 6.07 -3.43 11.29
N GLU A 83 5.95 -2.19 11.80
CA GLU A 83 4.66 -1.49 11.86
C GLU A 83 4.17 -1.11 10.46
N LEU A 84 5.03 -0.53 9.61
CA LEU A 84 4.67 -0.20 8.24
C LEU A 84 4.33 -1.45 7.43
N MET A 85 5.10 -2.51 7.60
CA MET A 85 4.82 -3.82 6.97
C MET A 85 3.50 -4.42 7.42
N ALA A 86 3.16 -4.33 8.72
CA ALA A 86 1.89 -4.82 9.23
C ALA A 86 0.70 -4.03 8.63
N ARG A 87 0.84 -2.72 8.49
CA ARG A 87 -0.19 -1.87 7.87
C ARG A 87 -0.32 -2.13 6.37
N LEU A 88 0.79 -2.32 5.65
CA LEU A 88 0.78 -2.72 4.25
C LEU A 88 0.10 -4.08 4.06
N LYS A 89 0.43 -5.07 4.90
CA LYS A 89 -0.22 -6.38 4.88
C LYS A 89 -1.73 -6.24 5.12
N LYS A 90 -2.16 -5.38 6.05
CA LYS A 90 -3.57 -5.13 6.31
C LYS A 90 -4.27 -4.53 5.09
N SER A 91 -3.64 -3.55 4.42
CA SER A 91 -4.14 -2.98 3.16
C SER A 91 -4.28 -4.05 2.07
N PHE A 92 -3.27 -4.89 1.93
CA PHE A 92 -3.26 -5.98 0.97
C PHE A 92 -4.39 -6.99 1.23
N ILE A 93 -4.56 -7.44 2.48
CA ILE A 93 -5.64 -8.36 2.86
C ILE A 93 -7.01 -7.74 2.60
N ARG A 94 -7.19 -6.43 2.93
CA ARG A 94 -8.46 -5.74 2.67
C ARG A 94 -8.79 -5.73 1.18
N MET A 95 -7.80 -5.42 0.32
CA MET A 95 -8.03 -5.39 -1.13
C MET A 95 -8.18 -6.78 -1.73
N LEU A 96 -7.47 -7.78 -1.22
CA LEU A 96 -7.74 -9.18 -1.61
C LEU A 96 -9.19 -9.55 -1.35
N GLY A 97 -9.71 -9.25 -0.14
CA GLY A 97 -11.11 -9.50 0.21
C GLY A 97 -12.09 -8.79 -0.73
N PHE A 98 -11.82 -7.51 -1.05
CA PHE A 98 -12.62 -6.73 -2.00
C PHE A 98 -12.66 -7.37 -3.40
N TYR A 99 -11.52 -7.89 -3.87
CA TYR A 99 -11.46 -8.60 -5.17
C TYR A 99 -11.90 -10.06 -5.12
N GLY A 100 -12.42 -10.54 -3.99
CA GLY A 100 -12.90 -11.92 -3.85
C GLY A 100 -11.79 -12.95 -3.64
N PHE A 101 -10.64 -12.52 -3.15
CA PHE A 101 -9.52 -13.40 -2.79
C PHE A 101 -9.33 -13.49 -1.28
N GLN A 102 -8.77 -14.59 -0.83
CA GLN A 102 -8.35 -14.80 0.55
C GLN A 102 -6.90 -15.23 0.60
N LEU A 103 -6.13 -14.56 1.46
CA LEU A 103 -4.81 -15.03 1.84
C LEU A 103 -4.96 -16.25 2.75
N THR A 104 -4.31 -17.35 2.42
CA THR A 104 -4.33 -18.56 3.24
C THR A 104 -3.04 -18.69 4.06
N ASP A 105 -3.10 -19.50 5.11
CA ASP A 105 -1.91 -19.87 5.90
C ASP A 105 -1.08 -20.97 5.21
N VAL A 106 -1.56 -21.48 4.07
CA VAL A 106 -0.84 -22.45 3.25
C VAL A 106 0.26 -21.75 2.48
N VAL A 107 1.44 -22.31 2.48
CA VAL A 107 2.56 -21.85 1.66
C VAL A 107 2.81 -22.81 0.50
N ASP A 108 3.26 -22.29 -0.63
CA ASP A 108 3.67 -23.09 -1.78
C ASP A 108 5.07 -23.72 -1.55
N GLU A 109 5.56 -24.43 -2.56
CA GLU A 109 6.88 -25.09 -2.53
C GLU A 109 8.05 -24.10 -2.33
N LYS A 110 7.83 -22.80 -2.57
CA LYS A 110 8.80 -21.71 -2.37
C LYS A 110 8.64 -20.99 -1.06
N GLY A 111 7.68 -21.43 -0.20
CA GLY A 111 7.38 -20.78 1.08
C GLY A 111 6.54 -19.52 0.97
N LEU A 112 5.93 -19.26 -0.20
CA LEU A 112 5.05 -18.09 -0.41
C LEU A 112 3.61 -18.42 -0.01
N PRO A 113 2.89 -17.48 0.62
CA PRO A 113 1.49 -17.72 0.98
C PRO A 113 0.61 -17.88 -0.26
N VAL A 114 -0.25 -18.89 -0.24
CA VAL A 114 -1.19 -19.17 -1.32
C VAL A 114 -2.40 -18.26 -1.19
N VAL A 115 -2.80 -17.66 -2.30
CA VAL A 115 -4.04 -16.87 -2.40
C VAL A 115 -5.13 -17.74 -3.01
N ARG A 116 -6.26 -17.85 -2.32
CA ARG A 116 -7.42 -18.61 -2.79
C ARG A 116 -8.48 -17.64 -3.31
N LEU A 117 -9.03 -17.93 -4.49
CA LEU A 117 -10.21 -17.24 -5.00
C LEU A 117 -11.43 -17.67 -4.18
N LEU A 118 -12.14 -16.71 -3.60
CA LEU A 118 -13.44 -16.92 -2.99
C LEU A 118 -14.49 -16.85 -4.11
N ILE A 119 -15.01 -17.98 -4.54
CA ILE A 119 -16.07 -18.06 -5.56
C ILE A 119 -17.37 -17.58 -4.92
N LEU A 120 -17.58 -16.29 -4.78
CA LEU A 120 -18.85 -15.70 -4.33
C LEU A 120 -19.14 -14.31 -4.92
N PHE A 121 -18.48 -13.91 -6.01
CA PHE A 121 -18.86 -12.69 -6.69
C PHE A 121 -19.23 -12.97 -8.15
N PRO A 122 -20.51 -12.81 -8.52
CA PRO A 122 -20.89 -12.85 -9.91
C PRO A 122 -20.52 -11.52 -10.59
N LEU A 123 -19.65 -11.61 -11.57
CA LEU A 123 -19.63 -10.72 -12.72
C LEU A 123 -19.47 -9.22 -12.44
N PHE A 124 -18.29 -8.74 -12.14
CA PHE A 124 -17.83 -7.48 -12.73
C PHE A 124 -16.39 -7.19 -12.32
N LEU A 125 -15.44 -7.72 -13.00
CA LEU A 125 -14.13 -7.07 -13.18
C LEU A 125 -13.27 -7.91 -14.11
N SER A 126 -13.24 -7.45 -15.33
CA SER A 126 -12.36 -7.96 -16.36
C SER A 126 -10.87 -7.67 -16.01
N HIS A 127 -10.12 -8.70 -15.77
CA HIS A 127 -8.83 -9.07 -16.33
C HIS A 127 -7.58 -8.18 -16.21
N LEU A 128 -7.55 -6.99 -15.63
CA LEU A 128 -6.39 -6.11 -15.88
C LEU A 128 -5.51 -5.70 -14.70
N TYR A 129 -5.93 -5.88 -13.44
CA TYR A 129 -5.16 -5.31 -12.32
C TYR A 129 -4.55 -6.30 -11.33
N VAL A 130 -5.10 -7.48 -11.19
CA VAL A 130 -4.63 -8.43 -10.16
C VAL A 130 -3.29 -9.06 -10.54
N SER A 131 -3.08 -9.33 -11.83
CA SER A 131 -1.82 -9.92 -12.30
C SER A 131 -0.64 -8.94 -12.23
N ASP A 132 -0.88 -7.64 -12.38
CA ASP A 132 0.18 -6.64 -12.30
C ASP A 132 0.50 -6.31 -10.84
N LEU A 133 -0.50 -6.23 -9.97
CA LEU A 133 -0.28 -6.06 -8.53
C LEU A 133 0.53 -7.21 -7.91
N LEU A 134 0.28 -8.44 -8.36
CA LEU A 134 1.01 -9.62 -7.90
C LEU A 134 2.42 -9.71 -8.50
N LYS A 135 2.64 -9.23 -9.72
CA LYS A 135 3.98 -9.18 -10.34
C LYS A 135 4.88 -8.19 -9.64
N ASP A 136 4.37 -7.02 -9.28
CA ASP A 136 5.15 -5.99 -8.57
C ASP A 136 5.47 -6.39 -7.12
N CYS A 137 4.68 -7.27 -6.52
CA CYS A 137 5.00 -7.87 -5.21
C CYS A 137 5.99 -9.04 -5.29
N GLN A 138 6.24 -9.62 -6.47
CA GLN A 138 7.09 -10.80 -6.64
C GLN A 138 8.55 -10.51 -6.99
N GLU A 139 8.91 -9.26 -7.33
CA GLU A 139 10.30 -8.87 -7.57
C GLU A 139 10.64 -7.61 -6.77
N PRO A 140 11.60 -7.52 -5.97
CA PRO A 140 12.78 -8.31 -5.59
C PRO A 140 12.94 -8.56 -4.08
N CYS A 141 11.88 -8.86 -3.33
CA CYS A 141 11.99 -9.01 -1.88
C CYS A 141 12.74 -10.27 -1.41
N PHE A 142 13.15 -11.16 -2.31
CA PHE A 142 13.71 -12.45 -1.95
C PHE A 142 15.01 -12.85 -2.65
N GLN A 143 15.80 -11.92 -3.14
CA GLN A 143 17.20 -12.27 -3.44
C GLN A 143 18.07 -12.06 -2.21
N THR A 144 18.07 -13.03 -1.32
CA THR A 144 19.16 -13.23 -0.37
C THR A 144 20.43 -13.52 -1.15
N GLN A 145 21.39 -12.60 -1.06
CA GLN A 145 22.76 -12.86 -1.48
C GLN A 145 23.30 -14.05 -0.67
N LYS A 146 23.84 -15.01 -1.41
CA LYS A 146 24.84 -15.94 -0.90
C LYS A 146 26.18 -15.24 -0.82
#